data_2f64deaeb12b282388f5259c993d8780
#
_entry.id   2f64deaeb12b282388f5259c993d8780
#
_cell.length_a   1.000
_cell.length_b   1.000
_cell.length_c   1.000
_cell.angle_alpha   90.00
_cell.angle_beta   90.00
_cell.angle_gamma   90.00
#
_symmetry.space_group_name_H-M   'P 1'
#
loop_
_entity.id
_entity.type
_entity.pdbx_description
1 polymer ?
#
loop_
_entity_poly.entity_id
_entity_poly.type
_entity_poly.pdbx_seq_one_letter_code
_entity_poly.pdbx_strand_id
1 'polypeptide(L)'
;LHTAYRRQRQMCIRDSPYAYLEELPVKVSVSELKKRKYADEEEIESALYPEPEIEEIVPAFISGEKEVTRGAARGTAYHCVMECLDYTQVKTYQEIDRQIQTLVENHKMSPEEGESIRRKDILAFSGSELGMRMQRAALDKKLHREQPFVMKVDMKNLDDSWNGDETVLVQGIIDAYFIEGEEIVLVDYKTDRIGQGEESKLIERYRTQLEDYALALERMLHKKVKQKYIYSFALQKAIEI
;
A
#
# COMPACT_ATOMS: atom_id res chain seq x y z
N LEU A 1 8.10 22.36 45.41
CA LEU A 1 7.27 21.10 45.43
C LEU A 1 7.10 20.51 44.04
N HIS A 2 6.82 21.29 42.99
CA HIS A 2 6.60 20.77 41.61
C HIS A 2 7.87 20.19 40.95
N THR A 3 9.06 20.68 41.25
CA THR A 3 10.32 20.17 40.68
C THR A 3 10.77 18.85 41.29
N ALA A 4 10.50 18.60 42.60
CA ALA A 4 10.79 17.34 43.25
C ALA A 4 9.90 16.21 42.71
N TYR A 5 8.61 16.50 42.47
CA TYR A 5 7.64 15.54 41.90
C TYR A 5 7.98 15.13 40.46
N ARG A 6 8.49 16.08 39.64
CA ARG A 6 8.97 15.79 38.29
C ARG A 6 10.23 14.91 38.28
N ARG A 7 11.18 15.16 39.19
CA ARG A 7 12.39 14.32 39.31
C ARG A 7 12.06 12.90 39.79
N GLN A 8 11.15 12.78 40.73
CA GLN A 8 10.74 11.46 41.24
C GLN A 8 10.00 10.64 40.15
N ARG A 9 9.19 11.29 39.33
CA ARG A 9 8.53 10.63 38.19
C ARG A 9 9.54 10.19 37.11
N GLN A 10 10.55 11.00 36.81
CA GLN A 10 11.62 10.64 35.89
C GLN A 10 12.53 9.52 36.43
N MET A 11 12.78 9.46 37.73
CA MET A 11 13.51 8.32 38.33
C MET A 11 12.72 7.02 38.25
N CYS A 12 11.42 7.03 38.57
CA CYS A 12 10.58 5.84 38.48
C CYS A 12 10.45 5.28 37.04
N ILE A 13 10.54 6.13 36.02
CA ILE A 13 10.54 5.71 34.61
C ILE A 13 11.88 5.07 34.25
N ARG A 14 13.01 5.65 34.68
CA ARG A 14 14.35 5.12 34.36
C ARG A 14 14.64 3.76 35.01
N ASP A 15 14.09 3.50 36.17
CA ASP A 15 14.28 2.24 36.92
C ASP A 15 13.15 1.24 36.65
N SER A 16 12.25 1.53 35.70
CA SER A 16 11.17 0.62 35.30
C SER A 16 11.75 -0.58 34.54
N PRO A 17 11.40 -1.80 34.91
CA PRO A 17 11.72 -2.98 34.10
C PRO A 17 11.08 -2.94 32.71
N TYR A 18 10.18 -1.98 32.50
CA TYR A 18 9.48 -1.73 31.22
C TYR A 18 9.99 -0.50 30.47
N ALA A 19 11.19 0.04 30.82
CA ALA A 19 11.75 1.22 30.16
C ALA A 19 11.92 0.99 28.62
N TYR A 20 12.19 -0.24 28.21
CA TYR A 20 12.26 -0.62 26.79
C TYR A 20 10.95 -0.40 26.02
N LEU A 21 9.79 -0.36 26.70
CA LEU A 21 8.50 -0.09 26.06
C LEU A 21 8.35 1.36 25.59
N GLU A 22 9.16 2.31 26.11
CA GLU A 22 9.11 3.71 25.67
C GLU A 22 9.61 3.88 24.24
N GLU A 23 10.49 2.98 23.78
CA GLU A 23 11.06 3.00 22.43
C GLU A 23 10.23 2.19 21.43
N LEU A 24 9.22 1.45 21.93
CA LEU A 24 8.43 0.58 21.08
C LEU A 24 7.26 1.35 20.43
N PRO A 25 7.08 1.23 19.12
CA PRO A 25 5.95 1.85 18.45
C PRO A 25 4.64 1.15 18.86
N VAL A 26 3.64 1.92 19.25
CA VAL A 26 2.29 1.39 19.54
C VAL A 26 1.59 0.97 18.24
N LYS A 27 1.94 1.63 17.14
CA LYS A 27 1.32 1.46 15.82
C LYS A 27 2.37 1.65 14.75
N VAL A 28 2.37 0.77 13.75
CA VAL A 28 3.32 0.78 12.63
C VAL A 28 2.55 0.56 11.33
N SER A 29 2.92 1.26 10.27
CA SER A 29 2.39 0.96 8.93
C SER A 29 3.17 -0.17 8.27
N VAL A 30 2.55 -0.88 7.33
CA VAL A 30 3.23 -1.92 6.54
C VAL A 30 4.41 -1.33 5.76
N SER A 31 4.29 -0.09 5.27
CA SER A 31 5.37 0.63 4.59
C SER A 31 6.56 0.94 5.51
N GLU A 32 6.31 1.29 6.79
CA GLU A 32 7.39 1.49 7.77
C GLU A 32 8.10 0.17 8.12
N LEU A 33 7.35 -0.93 8.24
CA LEU A 33 7.95 -2.25 8.44
C LEU A 33 8.88 -2.64 7.29
N LYS A 34 8.42 -2.38 6.06
CA LYS A 34 9.23 -2.58 4.86
C LYS A 34 10.52 -1.75 4.92
N LYS A 35 10.43 -0.45 5.18
CA LYS A 35 11.61 0.45 5.31
C LYS A 35 12.60 -0.05 6.36
N ARG A 36 12.14 -0.52 7.51
CA ARG A 36 13.01 -1.04 8.57
C ARG A 36 13.76 -2.31 8.14
N LYS A 37 13.07 -3.21 7.42
CA LYS A 37 13.66 -4.49 6.99
C LYS A 37 14.73 -4.33 5.91
N TYR A 38 14.66 -3.28 5.11
CA TYR A 38 15.56 -2.99 3.98
C TYR A 38 16.38 -1.72 4.15
N ALA A 39 16.48 -1.18 5.39
CA ALA A 39 17.15 0.11 5.67
C ALA A 39 18.60 0.17 5.15
N ASP A 40 19.32 -0.95 5.15
CA ASP A 40 20.71 -1.02 4.68
C ASP A 40 20.83 -1.07 3.14
N GLU A 41 19.78 -1.46 2.42
CA GLU A 41 19.75 -1.54 0.95
C GLU A 41 19.08 -0.29 0.31
N GLU A 42 18.16 0.36 1.03
CA GLU A 42 17.38 1.49 0.51
C GLU A 42 18.15 2.81 0.43
N GLU A 43 19.25 3.02 1.19
CA GLU A 43 20.04 4.25 1.06
C GLU A 43 20.62 4.46 -0.34
N ILE A 44 20.84 3.39 -1.09
CA ILE A 44 21.39 3.45 -2.45
C ILE A 44 20.28 3.54 -3.51
N GLU A 45 19.17 2.85 -3.32
CA GLU A 45 18.07 2.80 -4.32
C GLU A 45 17.02 3.91 -4.13
N SER A 46 16.75 4.38 -2.91
CA SER A 46 15.78 5.46 -2.66
C SER A 46 16.21 6.79 -3.30
N ALA A 47 17.52 7.01 -3.48
CA ALA A 47 18.04 8.14 -4.24
C ALA A 47 17.71 8.07 -5.74
N LEU A 48 17.47 6.87 -6.28
CA LEU A 48 17.15 6.63 -7.69
C LEU A 48 15.64 6.52 -7.97
N TYR A 49 14.86 6.02 -6.99
CA TYR A 49 13.42 5.76 -7.14
C TYR A 49 12.67 6.08 -5.84
N PRO A 50 12.37 7.35 -5.54
CA PRO A 50 11.61 7.70 -4.35
C PRO A 50 10.21 7.07 -4.41
N GLU A 51 9.90 6.22 -3.44
CA GLU A 51 8.55 5.71 -3.25
C GLU A 51 7.62 6.81 -2.71
N PRO A 52 6.32 6.80 -3.07
CA PRO A 52 5.38 7.66 -2.41
C PRO A 52 5.32 7.29 -0.92
N GLU A 53 5.74 8.20 -0.07
CA GLU A 53 5.43 8.10 1.36
C GLU A 53 3.90 8.08 1.48
N ILE A 54 3.34 7.02 2.06
CA ILE A 54 1.95 7.07 2.52
C ILE A 54 1.98 8.02 3.70
N GLU A 55 1.67 9.29 3.43
CA GLU A 55 1.53 10.28 4.48
C GLU A 55 0.44 9.77 5.44
N GLU A 56 0.74 9.80 6.76
CA GLU A 56 -0.33 9.84 7.75
C GLU A 56 -1.36 10.84 7.24
N ILE A 57 -2.65 10.53 7.38
CA ILE A 57 -3.73 11.48 7.03
C ILE A 57 -3.64 12.66 8.01
N VAL A 58 -2.64 13.49 7.78
CA VAL A 58 -2.51 14.78 8.44
C VAL A 58 -3.38 15.74 7.63
N PRO A 59 -4.39 16.38 8.25
CA PRO A 59 -5.22 17.34 7.54
C PRO A 59 -4.34 18.35 6.78
N ALA A 60 -4.68 18.63 5.53
CA ALA A 60 -3.87 19.42 4.58
C ALA A 60 -3.43 20.81 5.07
N PHE A 61 -4.00 21.32 6.17
CA PHE A 61 -3.63 22.59 6.79
C PHE A 61 -2.41 22.51 7.72
N ILE A 62 -1.88 21.31 8.01
CA ILE A 62 -0.73 21.09 8.89
C ILE A 62 0.53 20.73 8.09
N SER A 63 0.38 20.13 6.91
CA SER A 63 1.48 19.79 6.02
C SER A 63 1.87 21.03 5.19
N GLY A 64 2.96 21.71 5.56
CA GLY A 64 3.61 22.65 4.65
C GLY A 64 4.04 21.93 3.36
N GLU A 65 3.88 22.62 2.22
CA GLU A 65 4.18 22.11 0.88
C GLU A 65 5.53 21.35 0.83
N LYS A 66 5.47 20.00 0.85
CA LYS A 66 6.59 19.17 0.43
C LYS A 66 6.48 18.99 -1.07
N GLU A 67 7.54 19.26 -1.80
CA GLU A 67 7.65 18.91 -3.23
C GLU A 67 7.51 17.37 -3.35
N VAL A 68 6.31 16.92 -3.72
CA VAL A 68 6.06 15.53 -4.10
C VAL A 68 6.86 15.25 -5.37
N THR A 69 7.77 14.28 -5.32
CA THR A 69 8.54 13.91 -6.50
C THR A 69 7.58 13.45 -7.63
N ARG A 70 7.87 13.78 -8.89
CA ARG A 70 7.00 13.46 -10.04
C ARG A 70 6.66 11.97 -10.14
N GLY A 71 7.52 11.09 -9.63
CA GLY A 71 7.29 9.64 -9.60
C GLY A 71 6.20 9.25 -8.61
N ALA A 72 6.27 9.78 -7.39
CA ALA A 72 5.30 9.55 -6.33
C ALA A 72 3.92 10.06 -6.72
N ALA A 73 3.82 11.31 -7.23
CA ALA A 73 2.56 11.88 -7.70
C ALA A 73 1.90 11.02 -8.79
N ARG A 74 2.70 10.49 -9.71
CA ARG A 74 2.19 9.58 -10.74
C ARG A 74 1.67 8.27 -10.14
N GLY A 75 2.38 7.68 -9.17
CA GLY A 75 1.93 6.49 -8.45
C GLY A 75 0.56 6.72 -7.83
N THR A 76 0.42 7.78 -7.03
CA THR A 76 -0.84 8.18 -6.39
C THR A 76 -1.98 8.37 -7.40
N ALA A 77 -1.70 9.00 -8.55
CA ALA A 77 -2.70 9.19 -9.61
C ALA A 77 -3.20 7.85 -10.19
N TYR A 78 -2.29 6.88 -10.41
CA TYR A 78 -2.70 5.54 -10.88
C TYR A 78 -3.56 4.82 -9.84
N HIS A 79 -3.19 4.83 -8.55
CA HIS A 79 -3.99 4.24 -7.48
C HIS A 79 -5.37 4.89 -7.41
N CYS A 80 -5.48 6.22 -7.45
CA CYS A 80 -6.75 6.93 -7.47
C CYS A 80 -7.66 6.51 -8.64
N VAL A 81 -7.08 6.34 -9.85
CA VAL A 81 -7.86 5.84 -10.99
C VAL A 81 -8.31 4.40 -10.75
N MET A 82 -7.41 3.51 -10.32
CA MET A 82 -7.75 2.10 -10.10
C MET A 82 -8.79 1.90 -8.99
N GLU A 83 -8.75 2.74 -7.96
CA GLU A 83 -9.78 2.81 -6.92
C GLU A 83 -11.15 3.17 -7.49
N CYS A 84 -11.20 4.22 -8.30
CA CYS A 84 -12.46 4.83 -8.75
C CYS A 84 -13.01 4.23 -10.04
N LEU A 85 -12.23 3.44 -10.77
CA LEU A 85 -12.56 2.91 -12.09
C LEU A 85 -13.84 2.08 -12.08
N ASP A 86 -14.76 2.37 -13.00
CA ASP A 86 -15.84 1.42 -13.32
C ASP A 86 -15.30 0.32 -14.24
N TYR A 87 -14.98 -0.82 -13.66
CA TYR A 87 -14.40 -1.96 -14.37
C TYR A 87 -15.33 -2.56 -15.41
N THR A 88 -16.60 -2.17 -15.43
CA THR A 88 -17.57 -2.64 -16.45
C THR A 88 -17.51 -1.79 -17.73
N GLN A 89 -16.90 -0.59 -17.66
CA GLN A 89 -16.79 0.37 -18.76
C GLN A 89 -15.32 0.72 -19.05
N VAL A 90 -14.48 -0.26 -19.39
CA VAL A 90 -13.03 -0.12 -19.62
C VAL A 90 -12.56 -0.79 -20.90
N LYS A 91 -13.47 -0.95 -21.87
CA LYS A 91 -13.19 -1.68 -23.12
C LYS A 91 -12.54 -0.81 -24.18
N THR A 92 -12.71 0.50 -24.10
CA THR A 92 -12.23 1.45 -25.08
C THR A 92 -11.44 2.59 -24.43
N TYR A 93 -10.55 3.19 -25.23
CA TYR A 93 -9.80 4.38 -24.80
C TYR A 93 -10.75 5.51 -24.35
N GLN A 94 -11.85 5.72 -25.08
CA GLN A 94 -12.81 6.78 -24.80
C GLN A 94 -13.55 6.58 -23.47
N GLU A 95 -13.86 5.34 -23.12
CA GLU A 95 -14.50 5.02 -21.83
C GLU A 95 -13.55 5.34 -20.67
N ILE A 96 -12.28 4.94 -20.78
CA ILE A 96 -11.26 5.22 -19.78
C ILE A 96 -11.00 6.72 -19.67
N ASP A 97 -10.82 7.41 -20.80
CA ASP A 97 -10.56 8.85 -20.80
C ASP A 97 -11.72 9.64 -20.17
N ARG A 98 -12.97 9.27 -20.47
CA ARG A 98 -14.16 9.89 -19.85
C ARG A 98 -14.15 9.70 -18.32
N GLN A 99 -13.79 8.52 -17.82
CA GLN A 99 -13.74 8.27 -16.40
C GLN A 99 -12.65 9.12 -15.72
N ILE A 100 -11.47 9.22 -16.31
CA ILE A 100 -10.40 10.07 -15.79
C ILE A 100 -10.81 11.54 -15.79
N GLN A 101 -11.45 12.03 -16.87
CA GLN A 101 -11.99 13.40 -16.91
C GLN A 101 -13.03 13.63 -15.80
N THR A 102 -13.92 12.66 -15.56
CA THR A 102 -14.89 12.74 -14.48
C THR A 102 -14.23 12.82 -13.09
N LEU A 103 -13.10 12.14 -12.87
CA LEU A 103 -12.34 12.26 -11.63
C LEU A 103 -11.74 13.65 -11.44
N VAL A 104 -11.24 14.27 -12.52
CA VAL A 104 -10.74 15.65 -12.50
C VAL A 104 -11.88 16.64 -12.24
N GLU A 105 -13.00 16.51 -12.94
CA GLU A 105 -14.20 17.36 -12.74
C GLU A 105 -14.76 17.28 -11.31
N ASN A 106 -14.70 16.10 -10.71
CA ASN A 106 -15.15 15.87 -9.32
C ASN A 106 -14.06 16.21 -8.27
N HIS A 107 -12.97 16.83 -8.66
CA HIS A 107 -11.85 17.21 -7.78
C HIS A 107 -11.23 16.05 -6.99
N LYS A 108 -11.30 14.81 -7.51
CA LYS A 108 -10.63 13.65 -6.93
C LYS A 108 -9.16 13.55 -7.33
N MET A 109 -8.79 14.24 -8.40
CA MET A 109 -7.40 14.40 -8.84
C MET A 109 -7.25 15.75 -9.55
N SER A 110 -6.01 16.23 -9.62
CA SER A 110 -5.70 17.45 -10.36
C SER A 110 -5.69 17.19 -11.89
N PRO A 111 -5.84 18.23 -12.72
CA PRO A 111 -5.68 18.08 -14.18
C PRO A 111 -4.31 17.50 -14.58
N GLU A 112 -3.24 17.92 -13.91
CA GLU A 112 -1.86 17.45 -14.15
C GLU A 112 -1.72 15.95 -13.83
N GLU A 113 -2.31 15.49 -12.74
CA GLU A 113 -2.36 14.07 -12.40
C GLU A 113 -3.13 13.29 -13.46
N GLY A 114 -4.30 13.79 -13.87
CA GLY A 114 -5.11 13.20 -14.94
C GLY A 114 -4.33 13.07 -16.26
N GLU A 115 -3.53 14.09 -16.64
CA GLU A 115 -2.68 14.07 -17.82
C GLU A 115 -1.49 13.10 -17.69
N SER A 116 -0.98 12.88 -16.47
CA SER A 116 0.16 11.98 -16.20
C SER A 116 -0.15 10.51 -16.46
N ILE A 117 -1.45 10.14 -16.44
CA ILE A 117 -1.91 8.76 -16.62
C ILE A 117 -1.98 8.39 -18.10
N ARG A 118 -1.26 7.36 -18.48
CA ARG A 118 -1.34 6.82 -19.83
C ARG A 118 -2.55 5.89 -19.96
N ARG A 119 -3.60 6.35 -20.65
CA ARG A 119 -4.85 5.57 -20.86
C ARG A 119 -4.59 4.18 -21.44
N LYS A 120 -3.54 4.05 -22.26
CA LYS A 120 -3.12 2.75 -22.80
C LYS A 120 -2.71 1.73 -21.74
N ASP A 121 -2.16 2.19 -20.60
CA ASP A 121 -1.75 1.31 -19.52
C ASP A 121 -2.98 0.72 -18.81
N ILE A 122 -4.00 1.56 -18.58
CA ILE A 122 -5.29 1.13 -18.02
C ILE A 122 -6.03 0.18 -18.99
N LEU A 123 -5.97 0.50 -20.30
CA LEU A 123 -6.56 -0.37 -21.33
C LEU A 123 -5.84 -1.72 -21.42
N ALA A 124 -4.50 -1.73 -21.34
CA ALA A 124 -3.72 -2.97 -21.30
C ALA A 124 -4.05 -3.81 -20.06
N PHE A 125 -4.17 -3.14 -18.88
CA PHE A 125 -4.63 -3.81 -17.66
C PHE A 125 -6.01 -4.44 -17.84
N SER A 126 -6.98 -3.68 -18.34
CA SER A 126 -8.36 -4.16 -18.49
C SER A 126 -8.48 -5.35 -19.47
N GLY A 127 -7.60 -5.40 -20.48
CA GLY A 127 -7.51 -6.51 -21.44
C GLY A 127 -6.67 -7.70 -20.95
N SER A 128 -5.96 -7.58 -19.83
CA SER A 128 -5.20 -8.68 -19.24
C SER A 128 -6.11 -9.73 -18.61
N GLU A 129 -5.58 -10.95 -18.42
CA GLU A 129 -6.31 -12.02 -17.73
C GLU A 129 -6.78 -11.57 -16.33
N LEU A 130 -5.89 -10.93 -15.56
CA LEU A 130 -6.22 -10.39 -14.24
C LEU A 130 -7.32 -9.32 -14.32
N GLY A 131 -7.20 -8.36 -15.26
CA GLY A 131 -8.21 -7.32 -15.46
C GLY A 131 -9.58 -7.88 -15.82
N MET A 132 -9.64 -8.91 -16.68
CA MET A 132 -10.90 -9.59 -17.02
C MET A 132 -11.51 -10.36 -15.83
N ARG A 133 -10.69 -10.94 -14.97
CA ARG A 133 -11.15 -11.57 -13.72
C ARG A 133 -11.74 -10.52 -12.77
N MET A 134 -11.07 -9.39 -12.63
CA MET A 134 -11.56 -8.26 -11.80
C MET A 134 -12.85 -7.66 -12.35
N GLN A 135 -13.01 -7.56 -13.68
CA GLN A 135 -14.28 -7.13 -14.29
C GLN A 135 -15.44 -8.07 -13.94
N ARG A 136 -15.22 -9.37 -13.99
CA ARG A 136 -16.23 -10.37 -13.58
C ARG A 136 -16.56 -10.21 -12.10
N ALA A 137 -15.55 -10.07 -11.25
CA ALA A 137 -15.75 -9.86 -9.82
C ALA A 137 -16.48 -8.54 -9.52
N ALA A 138 -16.25 -7.48 -10.31
CA ALA A 138 -16.97 -6.22 -10.19
C ALA A 138 -18.47 -6.38 -10.53
N LEU A 139 -18.80 -7.11 -11.61
CA LEU A 139 -20.18 -7.43 -11.96
C LEU A 139 -20.89 -8.24 -10.87
N ASP A 140 -20.17 -9.15 -10.22
CA ASP A 140 -20.67 -9.98 -9.12
C ASP A 140 -20.67 -9.25 -7.76
N LYS A 141 -20.25 -7.98 -7.70
CA LYS A 141 -20.06 -7.18 -6.46
C LYS A 141 -19.11 -7.84 -5.45
N LYS A 142 -18.10 -8.52 -5.96
CA LYS A 142 -17.07 -9.25 -5.19
C LYS A 142 -15.69 -8.60 -5.31
N LEU A 143 -15.58 -7.46 -5.96
CA LEU A 143 -14.37 -6.66 -6.04
C LEU A 143 -14.38 -5.60 -4.94
N HIS A 144 -13.33 -5.57 -4.14
CA HIS A 144 -13.08 -4.60 -3.07
C HIS A 144 -11.81 -3.82 -3.38
N ARG A 145 -11.78 -2.52 -3.07
CA ARG A 145 -10.68 -1.62 -3.39
C ARG A 145 -10.41 -0.70 -2.22
N GLU A 146 -9.16 -0.25 -2.08
CA GLU A 146 -8.69 0.65 -1.02
C GLU A 146 -9.23 0.21 0.36
N GLN A 147 -9.01 -1.07 0.67
CA GLN A 147 -9.52 -1.65 1.91
C GLN A 147 -8.57 -1.36 3.07
N PRO A 148 -8.91 -0.45 3.99
CA PRO A 148 -8.10 -0.23 5.17
C PRO A 148 -8.19 -1.43 6.12
N PHE A 149 -7.08 -1.72 6.80
CA PHE A 149 -7.05 -2.71 7.87
C PHE A 149 -6.18 -2.25 9.04
N VAL A 150 -6.47 -2.81 10.20
CA VAL A 150 -5.62 -2.76 11.38
C VAL A 150 -5.60 -4.15 11.96
N MET A 151 -4.41 -4.72 12.16
CA MET A 151 -4.26 -6.03 12.78
C MET A 151 -3.27 -5.98 13.93
N LYS A 152 -3.48 -6.84 14.93
CA LYS A 152 -2.56 -7.06 16.02
C LYS A 152 -1.52 -8.10 15.63
N VAL A 153 -0.24 -7.77 15.80
CA VAL A 153 0.88 -8.66 15.46
C VAL A 153 1.83 -8.72 16.65
N ASP A 154 2.36 -9.90 16.95
CA ASP A 154 3.38 -10.06 17.96
C ASP A 154 4.69 -9.44 17.44
N MET A 155 5.35 -8.62 18.25
CA MET A 155 6.54 -7.87 17.86
C MET A 155 7.67 -8.75 17.37
N LYS A 156 7.88 -9.90 17.98
CA LYS A 156 8.85 -10.92 17.56
C LYS A 156 8.64 -11.45 16.13
N ASN A 157 7.44 -11.30 15.56
CA ASN A 157 7.16 -11.68 14.17
C ASN A 157 7.46 -10.56 13.18
N LEU A 158 7.76 -9.36 13.65
CA LEU A 158 8.08 -8.20 12.83
C LEU A 158 9.57 -7.95 12.72
N ASP A 159 10.31 -8.20 13.83
CA ASP A 159 11.74 -7.96 13.91
C ASP A 159 12.33 -8.86 15.01
N ASP A 160 13.32 -9.67 14.66
CA ASP A 160 13.99 -10.60 15.55
C ASP A 160 14.75 -9.91 16.71
N SER A 161 15.00 -8.61 16.60
CA SER A 161 15.61 -7.81 17.66
C SER A 161 14.66 -7.56 18.85
N TRP A 162 13.38 -7.76 18.66
CA TRP A 162 12.35 -7.55 19.69
C TRP A 162 12.03 -8.84 20.44
N ASN A 163 12.53 -8.94 21.67
CA ASN A 163 12.48 -10.15 22.49
C ASN A 163 11.29 -10.23 23.47
N GLY A 164 10.29 -9.38 23.35
CA GLY A 164 9.13 -9.33 24.24
C GLY A 164 7.91 -10.11 23.73
N ASP A 165 6.96 -10.36 24.61
CA ASP A 165 5.62 -10.90 24.27
C ASP A 165 4.63 -9.78 23.93
N GLU A 166 5.13 -8.57 23.70
CA GLU A 166 4.33 -7.40 23.36
C GLU A 166 3.78 -7.53 21.95
N THR A 167 2.70 -6.79 21.73
CA THR A 167 2.02 -6.75 20.45
C THR A 167 1.91 -5.32 19.95
N VAL A 168 2.02 -5.13 18.65
CA VAL A 168 1.88 -3.84 17.97
C VAL A 168 0.70 -3.87 17.02
N LEU A 169 0.10 -2.72 16.77
CA LEU A 169 -0.93 -2.56 15.75
C LEU A 169 -0.25 -2.28 14.41
N VAL A 170 -0.43 -3.19 13.45
CA VAL A 170 -0.02 -2.99 12.07
C VAL A 170 -1.22 -2.52 11.27
N GLN A 171 -1.05 -1.42 10.54
CA GLN A 171 -2.08 -0.86 9.69
C GLN A 171 -1.61 -0.76 8.25
N GLY A 172 -2.56 -0.74 7.32
CA GLY A 172 -2.31 -0.53 5.89
C GLY A 172 -3.59 -0.35 5.11
N ILE A 173 -3.43 -0.10 3.83
CA ILE A 173 -4.52 -0.06 2.86
C ILE A 173 -4.18 -1.07 1.78
N ILE A 174 -5.11 -1.96 1.49
CA ILE A 174 -4.99 -2.98 0.44
C ILE A 174 -5.59 -2.39 -0.82
N ASP A 175 -4.81 -2.29 -1.89
CA ASP A 175 -5.22 -1.66 -3.14
C ASP A 175 -6.49 -2.30 -3.72
N ALA A 176 -6.44 -3.61 -3.91
CA ALA A 176 -7.61 -4.36 -4.36
C ALA A 176 -7.55 -5.84 -3.95
N TYR A 177 -8.71 -6.42 -3.72
CA TYR A 177 -8.88 -7.85 -3.69
C TYR A 177 -10.26 -8.24 -4.24
N PHE A 178 -10.39 -9.45 -4.69
CA PHE A 178 -11.68 -9.97 -5.11
C PHE A 178 -11.87 -11.42 -4.67
N ILE A 179 -13.15 -11.82 -4.55
CA ILE A 179 -13.52 -13.16 -4.13
C ILE A 179 -13.88 -13.97 -5.38
N GLU A 180 -13.19 -15.10 -5.56
CA GLU A 180 -13.41 -16.02 -6.65
C GLU A 180 -13.68 -17.41 -6.08
N GLY A 181 -14.94 -17.84 -6.19
CA GLY A 181 -15.44 -18.97 -5.41
C GLY A 181 -15.50 -18.62 -3.92
N GLU A 182 -14.78 -19.38 -3.09
CA GLU A 182 -14.65 -19.16 -1.65
C GLU A 182 -13.29 -18.58 -1.24
N GLU A 183 -12.43 -18.26 -2.20
CA GLU A 183 -11.06 -17.82 -1.96
C GLU A 183 -10.83 -16.38 -2.43
N ILE A 184 -9.79 -15.77 -1.91
CA ILE A 184 -9.42 -14.39 -2.19
C ILE A 184 -8.28 -14.36 -3.20
N VAL A 185 -8.35 -13.40 -4.12
CA VAL A 185 -7.24 -12.99 -4.99
C VAL A 185 -6.86 -11.57 -4.60
N LEU A 186 -5.63 -11.39 -4.14
CA LEU A 186 -5.05 -10.10 -3.74
C LEU A 186 -4.33 -9.47 -4.92
N VAL A 187 -4.51 -8.17 -5.10
CA VAL A 187 -3.87 -7.39 -6.18
C VAL A 187 -3.30 -6.10 -5.59
N ASP A 188 -2.05 -5.84 -5.94
CA ASP A 188 -1.32 -4.63 -5.57
C ASP A 188 -0.80 -3.95 -6.84
N TYR A 189 -0.95 -2.62 -6.98
CA TYR A 189 -0.60 -1.89 -8.18
C TYR A 189 0.75 -1.19 -8.01
N LYS A 190 1.64 -1.36 -9.00
CA LYS A 190 2.96 -0.73 -8.97
C LYS A 190 3.26 0.01 -10.27
N THR A 191 3.77 1.24 -10.10
CA THR A 191 4.20 2.11 -11.21
C THR A 191 5.71 2.24 -11.31
N ASP A 192 6.44 1.44 -10.54
CA ASP A 192 7.91 1.41 -10.52
C ASP A 192 8.47 1.26 -11.93
N ARG A 193 9.53 2.01 -12.21
CA ARG A 193 10.27 1.87 -13.46
C ARG A 193 11.18 0.65 -13.37
N ILE A 194 10.79 -0.41 -14.05
CA ILE A 194 11.52 -1.67 -14.08
C ILE A 194 11.66 -2.15 -15.54
N GLY A 195 12.77 -2.80 -15.84
CA GLY A 195 13.04 -3.39 -17.14
C GLY A 195 12.41 -4.77 -17.32
N GLN A 196 12.28 -5.20 -18.58
CA GLN A 196 11.88 -6.58 -18.87
C GLN A 196 12.94 -7.56 -18.34
N GLY A 197 12.49 -8.61 -17.66
CA GLY A 197 13.37 -9.65 -17.06
C GLY A 197 13.79 -9.33 -15.62
N GLU A 198 13.38 -8.21 -15.06
CA GLU A 198 13.71 -7.81 -13.68
C GLU A 198 12.54 -8.03 -12.70
N GLU A 199 11.54 -8.85 -13.08
CA GLU A 199 10.34 -9.10 -12.25
C GLU A 199 10.69 -9.60 -10.84
N SER A 200 11.81 -10.34 -10.71
CA SER A 200 12.30 -10.82 -9.42
C SER A 200 12.58 -9.70 -8.42
N LYS A 201 13.03 -8.53 -8.89
CA LYS A 201 13.27 -7.36 -8.03
C LYS A 201 11.96 -6.83 -7.42
N LEU A 202 10.87 -6.80 -8.20
CA LEU A 202 9.56 -6.43 -7.67
C LEU A 202 9.06 -7.46 -6.65
N ILE A 203 9.19 -8.74 -6.97
CA ILE A 203 8.80 -9.82 -6.07
C ILE A 203 9.52 -9.69 -4.74
N GLU A 204 10.83 -9.52 -4.75
CA GLU A 204 11.65 -9.39 -3.56
C GLU A 204 11.24 -8.17 -2.73
N ARG A 205 11.12 -7.01 -3.38
CA ARG A 205 10.76 -5.74 -2.74
C ARG A 205 9.37 -5.75 -2.09
N TYR A 206 8.39 -6.43 -2.71
CA TYR A 206 6.98 -6.34 -2.30
C TYR A 206 6.42 -7.62 -1.66
N ARG A 207 7.18 -8.71 -1.61
CA ARG A 207 6.74 -9.99 -1.03
C ARG A 207 6.20 -9.84 0.38
N THR A 208 6.96 -9.24 1.27
CA THR A 208 6.57 -9.05 2.68
C THR A 208 5.27 -8.24 2.79
N GLN A 209 5.14 -7.16 2.00
CA GLN A 209 3.92 -6.35 1.98
C GLN A 209 2.69 -7.18 1.58
N LEU A 210 2.79 -8.01 0.53
CA LEU A 210 1.68 -8.84 0.10
C LEU A 210 1.39 -10.00 1.07
N GLU A 211 2.40 -10.50 1.78
CA GLU A 211 2.21 -11.49 2.85
C GLU A 211 1.45 -10.90 4.03
N ASP A 212 1.78 -9.67 4.45
CA ASP A 212 1.07 -8.95 5.51
C ASP A 212 -0.37 -8.64 5.11
N TYR A 213 -0.60 -8.20 3.87
CA TYR A 213 -1.94 -7.96 3.33
C TYR A 213 -2.77 -9.25 3.25
N ALA A 214 -2.18 -10.34 2.81
CA ALA A 214 -2.85 -11.64 2.77
C ALA A 214 -3.24 -12.10 4.17
N LEU A 215 -2.34 -11.99 5.15
CA LEU A 215 -2.62 -12.32 6.54
C LEU A 215 -3.76 -11.47 7.12
N ALA A 216 -3.77 -10.17 6.82
CA ALA A 216 -4.84 -9.27 7.24
C ALA A 216 -6.20 -9.68 6.65
N LEU A 217 -6.25 -9.97 5.34
CA LEU A 217 -7.47 -10.41 4.67
C LEU A 217 -7.98 -11.75 5.21
N GLU A 218 -7.09 -12.74 5.42
CA GLU A 218 -7.46 -14.04 5.96
C GLU A 218 -8.05 -13.93 7.37
N ARG A 219 -7.48 -13.06 8.20
CA ARG A 219 -8.00 -12.79 9.56
C ARG A 219 -9.35 -12.06 9.53
N MET A 220 -9.52 -11.09 8.62
CA MET A 220 -10.73 -10.28 8.52
C MET A 220 -11.91 -11.06 7.93
N LEU A 221 -11.65 -11.84 6.89
CA LEU A 221 -12.70 -12.46 6.08
C LEU A 221 -12.88 -13.95 6.36
N HIS A 222 -11.98 -14.56 7.14
CA HIS A 222 -11.96 -16.01 7.39
C HIS A 222 -11.97 -16.85 6.11
N LYS A 223 -11.30 -16.34 5.07
CA LYS A 223 -11.13 -16.98 3.76
C LYS A 223 -9.64 -17.00 3.40
N LYS A 224 -9.22 -18.03 2.64
CA LYS A 224 -7.82 -18.13 2.19
C LYS A 224 -7.54 -17.21 1.02
N VAL A 225 -6.35 -16.61 1.03
CA VAL A 225 -5.79 -15.92 -0.13
C VAL A 225 -5.09 -16.97 -1.01
N LYS A 226 -5.70 -17.31 -2.13
CA LYS A 226 -5.17 -18.33 -3.06
C LYS A 226 -4.10 -17.82 -3.99
N GLN A 227 -4.15 -16.53 -4.35
CA GLN A 227 -3.21 -15.88 -5.27
C GLN A 227 -2.94 -14.45 -4.83
N LYS A 228 -1.70 -14.02 -5.00
CA LYS A 228 -1.23 -12.66 -4.75
C LYS A 228 -0.57 -12.15 -6.02
N TYR A 229 -1.01 -10.99 -6.52
CA TYR A 229 -0.48 -10.38 -7.72
C TYR A 229 0.07 -8.98 -7.47
N ILE A 230 1.23 -8.70 -8.04
CA ILE A 230 1.65 -7.34 -8.36
C ILE A 230 1.28 -7.08 -9.82
N TYR A 231 0.49 -6.04 -10.09
CA TYR A 231 0.33 -5.56 -11.45
C TYR A 231 1.30 -4.39 -11.71
N SER A 232 2.31 -4.64 -12.53
CA SER A 232 3.27 -3.62 -12.94
C SER A 232 2.75 -2.87 -14.17
N PHE A 233 2.45 -1.56 -14.01
CA PHE A 233 2.08 -0.70 -15.15
C PHE A 233 3.24 -0.44 -16.09
N ALA A 234 4.49 -0.49 -15.60
CA ALA A 234 5.67 -0.34 -16.43
C ALA A 234 5.86 -1.52 -17.39
N LEU A 235 5.65 -2.75 -16.89
CA LEU A 235 5.75 -3.99 -17.67
C LEU A 235 4.44 -4.37 -18.36
N GLN A 236 3.31 -3.73 -18.00
CA GLN A 236 1.96 -4.10 -18.41
C GLN A 236 1.67 -5.59 -18.15
N LYS A 237 2.05 -6.09 -16.99
CA LYS A 237 2.04 -7.51 -16.65
C LYS A 237 1.59 -7.74 -15.21
N ALA A 238 0.79 -8.78 -15.02
CA ALA A 238 0.51 -9.35 -13.70
C ALA A 238 1.62 -10.34 -13.33
N ILE A 239 2.20 -10.17 -12.15
CA ILE A 239 3.28 -11.00 -11.59
C ILE A 239 2.71 -11.69 -10.36
N GLU A 240 2.64 -13.02 -10.38
CA GLU A 240 2.19 -13.81 -9.24
C GLU A 240 3.35 -14.03 -8.25
N ILE A 241 3.04 -13.95 -6.93
CA ILE A 241 4.01 -14.10 -5.83
C ILE A 241 3.65 -15.31 -4.97
#